data_1dfe29d7de3598ae1a248b3501767b8f
#
_entry.id   1dfe29d7de3598ae1a248b3501767b8f
#
_cell.length_a   1.000
_cell.length_b   1.000
_cell.length_c   1.000
_cell.angle_alpha   90.00
_cell.angle_beta   90.00
_cell.angle_gamma   90.00
#
_symmetry.space_group_name_H-M   'P 1'
#
loop_
_entity.id
_entity.type
_entity.pdbx_description
1 polymer ?
#
loop_
_entity_poly.entity_id
_entity_poly.type
_entity_poly.pdbx_seq_one_letter_code
_entity_poly.pdbx_strand_id
1 'polypeptide(L)'
;MKISRKVEYAGRVLAQLARCHGSGRIPHIEDLAEIEKVPANYLVQILNELRNAGLINSRRGKQGGYMLARGPSEISLADIIRAIDGELMECSAEIGGESGRAVQAVLMAAARAFGESAGKRTLRDVLNAENTEMYFI
;
A
#
# COMPACT_ATOMS: atom_id res chain seq x y z
N MET A 1 -5.65 13.12 -9.44
CA MET A 1 -5.13 11.82 -9.00
C MET A 1 -6.23 11.05 -8.28
N LYS A 2 -6.32 9.77 -8.52
CA LYS A 2 -7.26 8.89 -7.82
C LYS A 2 -6.46 7.81 -7.08
N ILE A 3 -6.89 7.49 -5.88
CA ILE A 3 -6.39 6.31 -5.19
C ILE A 3 -7.09 5.10 -5.83
N SER A 4 -6.33 4.18 -6.38
CA SER A 4 -6.92 3.02 -7.03
C SER A 4 -7.57 2.09 -5.99
N ARG A 5 -8.63 1.39 -6.42
CA ARG A 5 -9.29 0.39 -5.57
C ARG A 5 -8.29 -0.69 -5.13
N LYS A 6 -7.39 -1.05 -6.02
CA LYS A 6 -6.38 -2.08 -5.75
C LYS A 6 -5.40 -1.65 -4.66
N VAL A 7 -4.99 -0.38 -4.63
CA VAL A 7 -4.16 0.18 -3.55
C VAL A 7 -4.92 0.13 -2.22
N GLU A 8 -6.19 0.52 -2.23
CA GLU A 8 -7.00 0.50 -1.01
C GLU A 8 -7.16 -0.94 -0.49
N TYR A 9 -7.43 -1.90 -1.36
CA TYR A 9 -7.47 -3.32 -1.00
C TYR A 9 -6.13 -3.80 -0.45
N ALA A 10 -5.04 -3.43 -1.08
CA ALA A 10 -3.69 -3.78 -0.61
C ALA A 10 -3.44 -3.23 0.79
N GLY A 11 -3.89 -2.02 1.06
CA GLY A 11 -3.80 -1.42 2.38
C GLY A 11 -4.55 -2.22 3.44
N ARG A 12 -5.77 -2.69 3.13
CA ARG A 12 -6.55 -3.54 4.04
C ARG A 12 -5.82 -4.84 4.35
N VAL A 13 -5.32 -5.50 3.32
CA VAL A 13 -4.60 -6.77 3.46
C VAL A 13 -3.36 -6.59 4.33
N LEU A 14 -2.56 -5.57 4.04
CA LEU A 14 -1.35 -5.29 4.80
C LEU A 14 -1.66 -4.91 6.24
N ALA A 15 -2.74 -4.18 6.49
CA ALA A 15 -3.17 -3.85 7.85
C ALA A 15 -3.50 -5.13 8.64
N GLN A 16 -4.17 -6.09 7.99
CA GLN A 16 -4.46 -7.37 8.64
C GLN A 16 -3.18 -8.15 8.94
N LEU A 17 -2.23 -8.17 8.01
CA LEU A 17 -0.94 -8.80 8.25
C LEU A 17 -0.15 -8.09 9.35
N ALA A 18 -0.30 -6.77 9.44
CA ALA A 18 0.33 -5.99 10.50
C ALA A 18 -0.22 -6.35 11.89
N ARG A 19 -1.54 -6.59 11.98
CA ARG A 19 -2.15 -7.07 13.23
C ARG A 19 -1.62 -8.43 13.65
N CYS A 20 -1.28 -9.26 12.68
CA CYS A 20 -0.74 -10.61 12.93
C CYS A 20 0.75 -10.63 13.18
N HIS A 21 1.45 -9.52 12.90
CA HIS A 21 2.91 -9.44 12.98
C HIS A 21 3.39 -9.70 14.41
N GLY A 22 4.29 -10.67 14.57
CA GLY A 22 4.81 -11.05 15.86
C GLY A 22 3.91 -11.94 16.72
N SER A 23 2.69 -12.25 16.25
CA SER A 23 1.73 -13.06 17.01
C SER A 23 1.85 -14.56 16.75
N GLY A 24 2.60 -14.96 15.73
CA GLY A 24 2.64 -16.35 15.27
C GLY A 24 1.51 -16.73 14.34
N ARG A 25 0.50 -15.87 14.17
CA ARG A 25 -0.58 -16.11 13.21
C ARG A 25 -0.12 -15.78 11.80
N ILE A 26 -0.43 -16.70 10.88
CA ILE A 26 -0.08 -16.56 9.47
C ILE A 26 -1.38 -16.80 8.68
N PRO A 27 -2.13 -15.73 8.36
CA PRO A 27 -3.42 -15.90 7.70
C PRO A 27 -3.25 -16.45 6.28
N HIS A 28 -4.20 -17.31 5.89
CA HIS A 28 -4.30 -17.83 4.53
C HIS A 28 -5.05 -16.82 3.66
N ILE A 29 -5.00 -17.05 2.35
CA ILE A 29 -5.68 -16.18 1.39
C ILE A 29 -7.19 -16.11 1.66
N GLU A 30 -7.80 -17.22 2.02
CA GLU A 30 -9.24 -17.30 2.32
C GLU A 30 -9.60 -16.43 3.53
N ASP A 31 -8.75 -16.45 4.56
CA ASP A 31 -8.95 -15.62 5.75
C ASP A 31 -8.88 -14.13 5.40
N LEU A 32 -7.89 -13.75 4.59
CA LEU A 32 -7.71 -12.36 4.17
C LEU A 32 -8.90 -11.88 3.33
N ALA A 33 -9.35 -12.72 2.39
CA ALA A 33 -10.50 -12.39 1.54
C ALA A 33 -11.76 -12.16 2.38
N GLU A 34 -12.01 -13.02 3.36
CA GLU A 34 -13.20 -12.94 4.20
C GLU A 34 -13.16 -11.78 5.18
N ILE A 35 -12.06 -11.63 5.91
CA ILE A 35 -11.94 -10.60 6.95
C ILE A 35 -11.92 -9.21 6.33
N GLU A 36 -11.14 -9.02 5.27
CA GLU A 36 -10.97 -7.70 4.68
C GLU A 36 -11.92 -7.42 3.52
N LYS A 37 -12.77 -8.38 3.17
CA LYS A 37 -13.77 -8.25 2.11
C LYS A 37 -13.15 -7.84 0.78
N VAL A 38 -12.08 -8.53 0.42
CA VAL A 38 -11.39 -8.32 -0.85
C VAL A 38 -11.74 -9.47 -1.78
N PRO A 39 -12.23 -9.17 -3.02
CA PRO A 39 -12.54 -10.24 -3.97
C PRO A 39 -11.33 -11.11 -4.27
N ALA A 40 -11.54 -12.43 -4.32
CA ALA A 40 -10.47 -13.41 -4.45
C ALA A 40 -9.59 -13.20 -5.68
N ASN A 41 -10.19 -12.80 -6.81
CA ASN A 41 -9.44 -12.55 -8.04
C ASN A 41 -8.47 -11.36 -7.92
N TYR A 42 -8.87 -10.31 -7.19
CA TYR A 42 -7.99 -9.18 -6.90
C TYR A 42 -6.91 -9.57 -5.91
N LEU A 43 -7.29 -10.36 -4.90
CA LEU A 43 -6.39 -10.70 -3.80
C LEU A 43 -5.17 -11.50 -4.28
N VAL A 44 -5.36 -12.43 -5.22
CA VAL A 44 -4.25 -13.20 -5.81
C VAL A 44 -3.22 -12.25 -6.44
N GLN A 45 -3.69 -11.29 -7.23
CA GLN A 45 -2.81 -10.32 -7.88
C GLN A 45 -2.11 -9.43 -6.86
N ILE A 46 -2.86 -8.93 -5.89
CA ILE A 46 -2.32 -8.03 -4.85
C ILE A 46 -1.22 -8.74 -4.06
N LEU A 47 -1.47 -9.98 -3.62
CA LEU A 47 -0.48 -10.73 -2.86
C LEU A 47 0.79 -10.98 -3.67
N ASN A 48 0.64 -11.29 -4.96
CA ASN A 48 1.80 -11.48 -5.84
C ASN A 48 2.61 -10.19 -5.99
N GLU A 49 1.94 -9.07 -6.20
CA GLU A 49 2.60 -7.77 -6.37
C GLU A 49 3.30 -7.32 -5.08
N LEU A 50 2.65 -7.51 -3.94
CA LEU A 50 3.24 -7.17 -2.65
C LEU A 50 4.46 -8.05 -2.33
N ARG A 51 4.38 -9.34 -2.67
CA ARG A 51 5.51 -10.24 -2.49
C ARG A 51 6.67 -9.88 -3.41
N ASN A 52 6.39 -9.58 -4.67
CA ASN A 52 7.42 -9.17 -5.62
C ASN A 52 8.10 -7.87 -5.22
N ALA A 53 7.38 -6.98 -4.56
CA ALA A 53 7.92 -5.73 -4.04
C ALA A 53 8.68 -5.90 -2.71
N GLY A 54 8.69 -7.11 -2.15
CA GLY A 54 9.41 -7.39 -0.90
C GLY A 54 8.69 -6.92 0.35
N LEU A 55 7.38 -6.65 0.28
CA LEU A 55 6.60 -6.20 1.43
C LEU A 55 6.03 -7.34 2.25
N ILE A 56 5.82 -8.50 1.63
CA ILE A 56 5.31 -9.69 2.30
C ILE A 56 6.09 -10.92 1.89
N ASN A 57 6.01 -11.95 2.73
CA ASN A 57 6.52 -13.29 2.45
C ASN A 57 5.36 -14.28 2.51
N SER A 58 5.51 -15.41 1.83
CA SER A 58 4.56 -16.50 1.91
C SER A 58 5.23 -17.74 2.46
N ARG A 59 4.47 -18.55 3.18
CA ARG A 59 4.92 -19.84 3.71
C ARG A 59 3.97 -20.92 3.19
N ARG A 60 4.54 -22.01 2.67
CA ARG A 60 3.78 -23.14 2.17
C ARG A 60 3.37 -24.09 3.28
N GLY A 61 2.34 -24.92 3.02
CA GLY A 61 1.90 -26.00 3.88
C GLY A 61 0.64 -25.66 4.67
N LYS A 62 0.23 -26.61 5.53
CA LYS A 62 -1.00 -26.48 6.34
C LYS A 62 -0.95 -25.34 7.34
N GLN A 63 0.25 -24.99 7.80
CA GLN A 63 0.47 -23.85 8.68
C GLN A 63 1.04 -22.66 7.91
N GLY A 64 0.91 -22.68 6.59
CA GLY A 64 1.38 -21.62 5.73
C GLY A 64 0.43 -20.44 5.67
N GLY A 65 0.75 -19.50 4.82
CA GLY A 65 -0.03 -18.28 4.63
C GLY A 65 0.90 -17.11 4.31
N TYR A 66 0.48 -15.92 4.71
CA TYR A 66 1.18 -14.68 4.39
C TYR A 66 1.60 -13.93 5.65
N MET A 67 2.73 -13.25 5.58
CA MET A 67 3.24 -12.44 6.68
C MET A 67 3.99 -11.23 6.14
N LEU A 68 4.10 -10.18 6.95
CA LEU A 68 4.91 -9.03 6.59
C LEU A 68 6.39 -9.44 6.51
N ALA A 69 7.10 -8.91 5.49
CA ALA A 69 8.54 -9.10 5.37
C ALA A 69 9.32 -8.14 6.27
N ARG A 70 8.69 -7.04 6.65
CA ARG A 70 9.27 -5.99 7.51
C ARG A 70 8.24 -5.58 8.56
N GLY A 71 8.68 -4.93 9.62
CA GLY A 71 7.76 -4.46 10.66
C GLY A 71 6.76 -3.42 10.16
N PRO A 72 5.60 -3.27 10.82
CA PRO A 72 4.58 -2.31 10.39
C PRO A 72 5.07 -0.87 10.28
N SER A 73 6.04 -0.47 11.08
CA SER A 73 6.62 0.88 11.01
C SER A 73 7.60 1.06 9.86
N GLU A 74 7.96 -0.02 9.18
CA GLU A 74 8.93 -0.02 8.09
C GLU A 74 8.29 -0.13 6.71
N ILE A 75 6.97 -0.20 6.64
CA ILE A 75 6.22 -0.23 5.38
C ILE A 75 5.38 1.03 5.30
N SER A 76 5.73 1.90 4.36
CA SER A 76 5.06 3.17 4.18
C SER A 76 3.93 3.09 3.15
N LEU A 77 3.04 4.08 3.18
CA LEU A 77 2.01 4.24 2.17
C LEU A 77 2.63 4.39 0.78
N ALA A 78 3.77 5.08 0.68
CA ALA A 78 4.50 5.19 -0.59
C ALA A 78 4.95 3.82 -1.10
N ASP A 79 5.44 2.95 -0.22
CA ASP A 79 5.82 1.58 -0.59
C ASP A 79 4.64 0.81 -1.17
N ILE A 80 3.47 0.95 -0.57
CA ILE A 80 2.26 0.25 -1.01
C ILE A 80 1.83 0.73 -2.40
N ILE A 81 1.79 2.05 -2.58
CA ILE A 81 1.38 2.64 -3.86
C ILE A 81 2.35 2.22 -4.97
N ARG A 82 3.65 2.26 -4.72
CA ARG A 82 4.65 1.84 -5.71
C ARG A 82 4.54 0.37 -6.06
N ALA A 83 4.25 -0.48 -5.08
CA ALA A 83 4.11 -1.91 -5.30
C ALA A 83 2.92 -2.24 -6.22
N ILE A 84 1.84 -1.50 -6.11
CA ILE A 84 0.58 -1.79 -6.81
C ILE A 84 0.44 -0.99 -8.10
N ASP A 85 0.65 0.33 -8.04
CA ASP A 85 0.40 1.24 -9.16
C ASP A 85 1.67 1.78 -9.82
N GLY A 86 2.86 1.47 -9.29
CA GLY A 86 4.11 2.01 -9.79
C GLY A 86 4.42 3.38 -9.18
N GLU A 87 5.07 4.24 -9.95
CA GLU A 87 5.48 5.56 -9.45
C GLU A 87 4.29 6.35 -8.91
N LEU A 88 4.55 7.09 -7.84
CA LEU A 88 3.51 7.84 -7.14
C LEU A 88 2.84 8.88 -8.02
N MET A 89 3.62 9.57 -8.83
CA MET A 89 3.11 10.50 -9.84
C MET A 89 4.11 10.60 -10.99
N GLU A 90 3.60 10.40 -12.18
CA GLU A 90 4.36 10.59 -13.40
C GLU A 90 3.67 11.63 -14.26
N CYS A 91 4.46 12.48 -14.88
CA CYS A 91 3.98 13.37 -15.92
C CYS A 91 4.33 12.72 -17.26
N SER A 92 3.34 12.12 -17.91
CA SER A 92 3.53 11.41 -19.18
C SER A 92 3.44 12.33 -20.40
N ALA A 93 3.03 13.57 -20.21
CA ALA A 93 2.90 14.53 -21.30
C ALA A 93 4.25 15.14 -21.66
N GLU A 94 4.47 15.36 -22.95
CA GLU A 94 5.61 16.11 -23.41
C GLU A 94 5.53 17.56 -22.93
N ILE A 95 6.68 18.14 -22.60
CA ILE A 95 6.75 19.56 -22.25
C ILE A 95 6.57 20.37 -23.54
N GLY A 96 5.50 21.14 -23.59
CA GLY A 96 5.19 21.93 -24.78
C GLY A 96 4.50 23.24 -24.44
N GLY A 97 4.42 24.09 -25.44
CA GLY A 97 3.81 25.41 -25.31
C GLY A 97 4.65 26.37 -24.47
N GLU A 98 4.15 27.60 -24.37
CA GLU A 98 4.82 28.66 -23.62
C GLU A 98 4.84 28.35 -22.10
N SER A 99 3.79 27.74 -21.58
CA SER A 99 3.63 27.51 -20.14
C SER A 99 3.99 26.11 -19.66
N GLY A 100 4.30 25.19 -20.57
CA GLY A 100 4.50 23.78 -20.23
C GLY A 100 5.55 23.52 -19.17
N ARG A 101 6.68 24.21 -19.26
CA ARG A 101 7.79 24.05 -18.32
C ARG A 101 7.40 24.53 -16.92
N ALA A 102 6.70 25.65 -16.82
CA ALA A 102 6.25 26.20 -15.55
C ALA A 102 5.18 25.31 -14.90
N VAL A 103 4.22 24.84 -15.70
CA VAL A 103 3.16 23.92 -15.22
C VAL A 103 3.78 22.64 -14.69
N GLN A 104 4.70 22.04 -15.44
CA GLN A 104 5.37 20.82 -15.01
C GLN A 104 6.12 21.01 -13.70
N ALA A 105 6.83 22.13 -13.55
CA ALA A 105 7.58 22.42 -12.33
C ALA A 105 6.68 22.46 -11.10
N VAL A 106 5.51 23.10 -11.21
CA VAL A 106 4.56 23.21 -10.11
C VAL A 106 3.91 21.85 -9.80
N LEU A 107 3.53 21.11 -10.84
CA LEU A 107 2.96 19.75 -10.67
C LEU A 107 3.98 18.82 -10.01
N MET A 108 5.22 18.85 -10.42
CA MET A 108 6.27 18.00 -9.84
C MET A 108 6.58 18.38 -8.40
N ALA A 109 6.47 19.66 -8.04
CA ALA A 109 6.63 20.10 -6.66
C ALA A 109 5.51 19.50 -5.77
N ALA A 110 4.27 19.53 -6.26
CA ALA A 110 3.13 18.92 -5.57
C ALA A 110 3.28 17.41 -5.44
N ALA A 111 3.74 16.74 -6.51
CA ALA A 111 3.99 15.31 -6.50
C ALA A 111 5.04 14.94 -5.46
N ARG A 112 6.09 15.73 -5.36
CA ARG A 112 7.17 15.51 -4.39
C ARG A 112 6.66 15.65 -2.96
N ALA A 113 5.83 16.66 -2.69
CA ALA A 113 5.22 16.87 -1.39
C ALA A 113 4.33 15.68 -0.99
N PHE A 114 3.53 15.17 -1.95
CA PHE A 114 2.73 13.97 -1.72
C PHE A 114 3.61 12.76 -1.40
N GLY A 115 4.67 12.56 -2.18
CA GLY A 115 5.61 11.45 -1.95
C GLY A 115 6.26 11.50 -0.57
N GLU A 116 6.64 12.68 -0.11
CA GLU A 116 7.20 12.86 1.23
C GLU A 116 6.18 12.51 2.32
N SER A 117 4.94 12.99 2.15
CA SER A 117 3.84 12.67 3.09
C SER A 117 3.54 11.18 3.12
N ALA A 118 3.43 10.56 1.94
CA ALA A 118 3.15 9.11 1.83
C ALA A 118 4.31 8.28 2.38
N GLY A 119 5.54 8.74 2.24
CA GLY A 119 6.72 8.05 2.75
C GLY A 119 6.84 8.05 4.27
N LYS A 120 6.20 9.00 4.93
CA LYS A 120 6.21 9.13 6.40
C LYS A 120 5.06 8.39 7.08
N ARG A 121 4.03 7.99 6.34
CA ARG A 121 2.86 7.30 6.88
C ARG A 121 3.05 5.80 6.69
N THR A 122 2.83 5.04 7.75
CA THR A 122 3.16 3.61 7.79
C THR A 122 1.95 2.76 8.16
N LEU A 123 2.11 1.44 8.08
CA LEU A 123 1.08 0.51 8.56
C LEU A 123 0.82 0.69 10.05
N ARG A 124 1.83 1.12 10.82
CA ARG A 124 1.64 1.44 12.23
C ARG A 124 0.62 2.57 12.38
N ASP A 125 0.69 3.57 11.51
CA ASP A 125 -0.29 4.66 11.51
C ASP A 125 -1.69 4.16 11.20
N VAL A 126 -1.82 3.20 10.28
CA VAL A 126 -3.11 2.59 9.96
C VAL A 126 -3.70 1.90 11.18
N LEU A 127 -2.89 1.11 11.89
CA LEU A 127 -3.35 0.44 13.12
C LEU A 127 -3.74 1.44 14.20
N ASN A 128 -2.97 2.52 14.33
CA ASN A 128 -3.26 3.56 15.31
C ASN A 128 -4.50 4.36 14.95
N ALA A 129 -4.79 4.53 13.67
CA ALA A 129 -5.96 5.28 13.19
C ALA A 129 -7.28 4.67 13.68
N GLU A 130 -7.33 3.37 13.88
CA GLU A 130 -8.54 2.68 14.38
C GLU A 130 -8.93 3.13 15.79
N ASN A 131 -7.95 3.63 16.55
CA ASN A 131 -8.13 4.06 17.93
C ASN A 131 -8.09 5.59 18.08
N THR A 132 -8.10 6.32 16.95
CA THR A 132 -7.95 7.78 16.95
C THR A 132 -9.07 8.43 16.17
N GLU A 133 -9.97 9.15 16.85
CA GLU A 133 -11.12 9.83 16.23
C GLU A 133 -10.71 10.84 15.14
N MET A 134 -9.50 11.39 15.22
CA MET A 134 -9.00 12.38 14.29
C MET A 134 -9.07 11.93 12.82
N TYR A 135 -8.96 10.61 12.56
CA TYR A 135 -8.97 10.07 11.21
C TYR A 135 -10.38 9.75 10.69
N PHE A 136 -11.39 9.86 11.53
CA PHE A 136 -12.76 9.47 11.20
C PHE A 136 -13.74 10.68 11.14
N ILE A 137 -13.21 11.87 11.03
CA ILE A 137 -14.00 13.12 10.96
C ILE A 137 -14.49 13.37 9.53
#